data_b33c0e9b9315a729d9f2aa52efc75931
#
_entry.id   b33c0e9b9315a729d9f2aa52efc75931
#
_cell.length_a   1.000
_cell.length_b   1.000
_cell.length_c   1.000
_cell.angle_alpha   90.00
_cell.angle_beta   90.00
_cell.angle_gamma   90.00
#
_symmetry.space_group_name_H-M   'P 1'
#
loop_
_entity.id
_entity.type
_entity.pdbx_description
1 polymer ?
#
loop_
_entity_poly.entity_id
_entity_poly.type
_entity_poly.pdbx_seq_one_letter_code
_entity_poly.pdbx_strand_id
1 'polypeptide(L)'
;ALAALHVFADALAVLLSPHAGGEAVEIGALEEVLSDNAPLALQGALWELDQDLAAHASSEARLVATCLAFAEALMARVAARAAGLPRAEAFTGASWRVAADDLTIRGFQPSGRRRGPALQMAFKKPEEVVGNHIAKHQAMKLAKMLMAYDFERRLNPFAAEGGFIFTFMGDGAPGTGKTTLIQMMAGLVAGYCEVAGYPFRYRNLAVESIDSYQGKSGQNARAFVDDILDPTVIGFGTVDDIDQIAGRRGDRQSSAGALEVTAVLMNAFAGASTVVRGNCTFGMFSNHPENVDDALRQRAGARFLVDGPRTKADYIDILALLLGQNHGIPVGDHRLFEAFFNDTATTEIYTRHGRPEEEGLMAVWDKVERDGVGLDTLAGLGTYLKAIQEVEPRFTGRAVKNITDAVKVRATDVEMPDEWVEDPDVFLRKDYDTKAAMVRALRVPITPAMVIEEINRYADSEFRYSDKSDEAAVAAMVRDLRRSEEAKRRFLAERGP
;
A
#
# COMPACT_ATOMS: atom_id res chain seq x y z
N ALA A 1 -6.49 25.45 35.41
CA ALA A 1 -5.40 25.98 34.55
C ALA A 1 -4.83 24.88 33.65
N LEU A 2 -4.22 23.81 34.20
CA LEU A 2 -3.56 22.76 33.39
C LEU A 2 -4.48 22.14 32.36
N ALA A 3 -5.74 21.85 32.69
CA ALA A 3 -6.72 21.32 31.74
C ALA A 3 -6.97 22.28 30.57
N ALA A 4 -7.12 23.57 30.83
CA ALA A 4 -7.33 24.58 29.81
C ALA A 4 -6.10 24.72 28.89
N LEU A 5 -4.90 24.70 29.45
CA LEU A 5 -3.66 24.74 28.70
C LEU A 5 -3.49 23.51 27.81
N HIS A 6 -3.82 22.32 28.33
CA HIS A 6 -3.76 21.09 27.56
C HIS A 6 -4.75 21.13 26.40
N VAL A 7 -6.02 21.48 26.65
CA VAL A 7 -7.03 21.57 25.59
C VAL A 7 -6.64 22.58 24.51
N PHE A 8 -6.11 23.75 24.90
CA PHE A 8 -5.60 24.73 23.95
C PHE A 8 -4.47 24.20 23.10
N ALA A 9 -3.44 23.63 23.74
CA ALA A 9 -2.25 23.12 23.04
C ALA A 9 -2.59 21.95 22.12
N ASP A 10 -3.43 21.03 22.59
CA ASP A 10 -3.83 19.85 21.84
C ASP A 10 -4.70 20.22 20.62
N ALA A 11 -5.69 21.12 20.81
CA ALA A 11 -6.49 21.65 19.72
C ALA A 11 -5.62 22.37 18.67
N LEU A 12 -4.70 23.24 19.10
CA LEU A 12 -3.77 23.94 18.21
C LEU A 12 -2.92 22.94 17.42
N ALA A 13 -2.41 21.90 18.10
CA ALA A 13 -1.60 20.87 17.48
C ALA A 13 -2.39 20.06 16.44
N VAL A 14 -3.63 19.69 16.72
CA VAL A 14 -4.49 18.93 15.79
C VAL A 14 -4.84 19.76 14.56
N LEU A 15 -5.27 21.01 14.76
CA LEU A 15 -5.69 21.92 13.68
C LEU A 15 -4.55 22.27 12.72
N LEU A 16 -3.33 22.46 13.24
CA LEU A 16 -2.19 22.84 12.41
C LEU A 16 -1.41 21.64 11.83
N SER A 17 -1.63 20.42 12.33
CA SER A 17 -0.89 19.26 11.87
C SER A 17 -1.03 18.94 10.37
N PRO A 18 -2.18 19.15 9.71
CA PRO A 18 -2.30 18.95 8.26
C PRO A 18 -1.41 19.91 7.45
N HIS A 19 -1.09 21.06 8.01
CA HIS A 19 -0.33 22.13 7.35
C HIS A 19 1.19 22.09 7.66
N ALA A 20 1.66 21.04 8.37
CA ALA A 20 3.07 20.89 8.73
C ALA A 20 3.93 20.63 7.51
N GLY A 21 4.74 21.60 7.10
CA GLY A 21 5.63 21.53 5.92
C GLY A 21 6.96 20.78 6.13
N GLY A 22 7.12 19.96 7.19
CA GLY A 22 8.33 19.17 7.45
C GLY A 22 9.53 19.95 7.99
N GLU A 23 9.43 21.26 8.19
CA GLU A 23 10.46 22.05 8.87
C GLU A 23 10.42 21.78 10.37
N ALA A 24 11.59 21.53 10.98
CA ALA A 24 11.73 21.43 12.43
C ALA A 24 12.19 22.79 12.97
N VAL A 25 11.52 23.26 14.02
CA VAL A 25 11.90 24.47 14.76
C VAL A 25 12.16 24.07 16.20
N GLU A 26 13.34 24.45 16.72
CA GLU A 26 13.63 24.34 18.14
C GLU A 26 13.17 25.64 18.83
N ILE A 27 12.18 25.51 19.71
CA ILE A 27 11.69 26.60 20.55
C ILE A 27 12.49 26.71 21.83
N GLY A 28 12.47 27.89 22.45
CA GLY A 28 13.08 28.11 23.77
C GLY A 28 12.44 27.25 24.86
N ALA A 29 13.08 27.18 26.02
CA ALA A 29 12.49 26.56 27.19
C ALA A 29 11.29 27.40 27.65
N LEU A 30 10.10 26.77 27.73
CA LEU A 30 8.91 27.42 28.26
C LEU A 30 9.13 27.83 29.73
N GLU A 31 9.05 29.10 30.03
CA GLU A 31 9.15 29.60 31.40
C GLU A 31 7.92 29.24 32.24
N GLU A 32 8.01 29.32 33.55
CA GLU A 32 6.97 28.82 34.45
C GLU A 32 5.82 29.84 34.60
N VAL A 33 4.92 29.89 33.63
CA VAL A 33 3.68 30.73 33.71
C VAL A 33 2.46 29.89 34.14
N LEU A 34 2.67 28.82 34.90
CA LEU A 34 1.59 27.96 35.39
C LEU A 34 0.98 28.58 36.68
N SER A 35 0.03 29.42 36.47
CA SER A 35 -0.83 29.99 37.56
C SER A 35 -2.00 29.03 37.85
N ASP A 36 -2.53 29.07 39.08
CA ASP A 36 -3.78 28.39 39.43
C ASP A 36 -5.01 29.01 38.74
N ASN A 37 -4.84 30.19 38.18
CA ASN A 37 -5.87 30.89 37.41
C ASN A 37 -5.77 30.55 35.92
N ALA A 38 -6.78 29.89 35.36
CA ALA A 38 -6.77 29.43 33.97
C ALA A 38 -6.64 30.58 32.94
N PRO A 39 -7.35 31.70 33.03
CA PRO A 39 -7.15 32.84 32.13
C PRO A 39 -5.73 33.40 32.15
N LEU A 40 -5.11 33.54 33.33
CA LEU A 40 -3.74 34.05 33.44
C LEU A 40 -2.71 33.06 32.90
N ALA A 41 -2.91 31.76 33.15
CA ALA A 41 -2.05 30.73 32.60
C ALA A 41 -2.12 30.68 31.07
N LEU A 42 -3.31 30.81 30.48
CA LEU A 42 -3.50 30.88 29.04
C LEU A 42 -2.89 32.15 28.44
N GLN A 43 -3.06 33.28 29.09
CA GLN A 43 -2.44 34.55 28.66
C GLN A 43 -0.91 34.45 28.67
N GLY A 44 -0.32 33.83 29.72
CA GLY A 44 1.12 33.58 29.76
C GLY A 44 1.60 32.67 28.62
N ALA A 45 0.88 31.58 28.36
CA ALA A 45 1.21 30.68 27.25
C ALA A 45 1.11 31.36 25.87
N LEU A 46 0.10 32.21 25.68
CA LEU A 46 -0.04 33.00 24.44
C LEU A 46 1.08 34.03 24.29
N TRP A 47 1.54 34.62 25.38
CA TRP A 47 2.65 35.56 25.37
C TRP A 47 3.98 34.86 25.02
N GLU A 48 4.24 33.67 25.56
CA GLU A 48 5.40 32.85 25.18
C GLU A 48 5.35 32.45 23.71
N LEU A 49 4.18 32.02 23.22
CA LEU A 49 3.99 31.69 21.78
C LEU A 49 4.26 32.92 20.90
N ASP A 50 3.84 34.13 21.30
CA ASP A 50 4.12 35.35 20.54
C ASP A 50 5.61 35.63 20.43
N GLN A 51 6.39 35.38 21.48
CA GLN A 51 7.85 35.54 21.47
C GLN A 51 8.51 34.52 20.52
N ASP A 52 8.07 33.25 20.58
CA ASP A 52 8.60 32.20 19.68
C ASP A 52 8.24 32.48 18.22
N LEU A 53 7.02 32.98 17.96
CA LEU A 53 6.62 33.38 16.61
C LEU A 53 7.44 34.56 16.10
N ALA A 54 7.69 35.56 16.93
CA ALA A 54 8.52 36.71 16.56
C ALA A 54 9.96 36.30 16.22
N ALA A 55 10.48 35.25 16.89
CA ALA A 55 11.84 34.76 16.69
C ALA A 55 11.97 33.84 15.44
N HIS A 56 10.96 33.02 15.17
CA HIS A 56 11.11 31.90 14.22
C HIS A 56 10.18 31.92 13.00
N ALA A 57 9.05 32.66 13.02
CA ALA A 57 8.03 32.62 11.98
C ALA A 57 8.38 33.53 10.78
N SER A 58 9.46 33.18 10.06
CA SER A 58 9.91 33.94 8.87
C SER A 58 9.16 33.56 7.58
N SER A 59 8.37 32.47 7.59
CA SER A 59 7.54 31.99 6.49
C SER A 59 6.29 31.29 7.04
N GLU A 60 5.30 31.06 6.19
CA GLU A 60 4.07 30.33 6.58
C GLU A 60 4.39 28.91 7.11
N ALA A 61 5.29 28.18 6.43
CA ALA A 61 5.74 26.87 6.87
C ALA A 61 6.42 26.93 8.25
N ARG A 62 7.26 27.93 8.50
CA ARG A 62 7.93 28.12 9.79
C ARG A 62 6.97 28.57 10.88
N LEU A 63 5.98 29.39 10.55
CA LEU A 63 4.90 29.76 11.47
C LEU A 63 4.17 28.53 11.98
N VAL A 64 3.73 27.66 11.07
CA VAL A 64 3.06 26.41 11.44
C VAL A 64 4.00 25.53 12.27
N ALA A 65 5.25 25.36 11.87
CA ALA A 65 6.23 24.56 12.61
C ALA A 65 6.48 25.08 14.02
N THR A 66 6.56 26.41 14.21
CA THR A 66 6.75 27.05 15.52
C THR A 66 5.54 26.82 16.43
N CYS A 67 4.32 27.03 15.91
CA CYS A 67 3.09 26.77 16.67
C CYS A 67 3.00 25.30 17.12
N LEU A 68 3.42 24.39 16.26
CA LEU A 68 3.39 22.97 16.54
C LEU A 68 4.41 22.56 17.60
N ALA A 69 5.65 23.06 17.48
CA ALA A 69 6.70 22.82 18.47
C ALA A 69 6.30 23.37 19.83
N PHE A 70 5.74 24.58 19.85
CA PHE A 70 5.20 25.19 21.07
C PHE A 70 4.08 24.34 21.71
N ALA A 71 3.10 23.91 20.93
CA ALA A 71 1.99 23.12 21.44
C ALA A 71 2.48 21.78 22.05
N GLU A 72 3.44 21.11 21.41
CA GLU A 72 4.05 19.87 21.93
C GLU A 72 4.79 20.10 23.25
N ALA A 73 5.61 21.14 23.32
CA ALA A 73 6.33 21.47 24.52
C ALA A 73 5.39 21.84 25.67
N LEU A 74 4.33 22.60 25.40
CA LEU A 74 3.32 22.97 26.39
C LEU A 74 2.56 21.73 26.91
N MET A 75 2.14 20.82 26.02
CA MET A 75 1.49 19.56 26.42
C MET A 75 2.40 18.70 27.28
N ALA A 76 3.66 18.53 26.90
CA ALA A 76 4.62 17.75 27.67
C ALA A 76 4.82 18.34 29.09
N ARG A 77 4.92 19.65 29.19
CA ARG A 77 5.06 20.35 30.47
C ARG A 77 3.82 20.24 31.35
N VAL A 78 2.63 20.43 30.76
CA VAL A 78 1.36 20.26 31.47
C VAL A 78 1.22 18.82 31.99
N ALA A 79 1.56 17.81 31.19
CA ALA A 79 1.51 16.41 31.61
C ALA A 79 2.48 16.11 32.76
N ALA A 80 3.71 16.62 32.71
CA ALA A 80 4.69 16.47 33.76
C ALA A 80 4.22 17.13 35.09
N ARG A 81 3.62 18.29 35.01
CA ARG A 81 3.07 19.00 36.19
C ARG A 81 1.83 18.30 36.75
N ALA A 82 0.95 17.79 35.87
CA ALA A 82 -0.27 17.11 36.28
C ALA A 82 0.01 15.80 37.05
N ALA A 83 1.10 15.08 36.71
CA ALA A 83 1.49 13.84 37.36
C ALA A 83 1.71 13.98 38.90
N GLY A 84 2.02 15.18 39.37
CA GLY A 84 2.21 15.46 40.82
C GLY A 84 0.97 15.97 41.55
N LEU A 85 -0.20 16.11 40.92
CA LEU A 85 -1.39 16.71 41.51
C LEU A 85 -2.41 15.67 41.98
N PRO A 86 -2.89 15.75 43.24
CA PRO A 86 -3.79 14.75 43.84
C PRO A 86 -5.19 14.66 43.19
N ARG A 87 -5.57 15.61 42.34
CA ARG A 87 -6.88 15.64 41.64
C ARG A 87 -6.77 15.49 40.11
N ALA A 88 -5.58 15.18 39.60
CA ALA A 88 -5.36 14.99 38.16
C ALA A 88 -6.15 13.79 37.60
N GLU A 89 -6.39 12.76 38.43
CA GLU A 89 -7.15 11.56 38.04
C GLU A 89 -8.55 11.86 37.50
N ALA A 90 -9.25 12.84 38.09
CA ALA A 90 -10.59 13.24 37.64
C ALA A 90 -10.58 13.80 36.20
N PHE A 91 -9.50 14.47 35.81
CA PHE A 91 -9.34 14.97 34.44
C PHE A 91 -8.78 13.89 33.51
N THR A 92 -7.86 13.07 33.99
CA THR A 92 -7.25 12.00 33.21
C THR A 92 -8.27 10.98 32.65
N GLY A 93 -9.33 10.72 33.42
CA GLY A 93 -10.43 9.84 33.00
C GLY A 93 -11.53 10.55 32.19
N ALA A 94 -11.46 11.87 32.01
CA ALA A 94 -12.49 12.65 31.32
C ALA A 94 -12.22 12.74 29.81
N SER A 95 -13.29 12.82 29.02
CA SER A 95 -13.26 13.13 27.60
C SER A 95 -13.95 14.47 27.36
N TRP A 96 -13.32 15.34 26.59
CA TRP A 96 -13.80 16.69 26.29
C TRP A 96 -14.03 16.84 24.81
N ARG A 97 -15.17 17.33 24.40
CA ARG A 97 -15.48 17.60 23.01
C ARG A 97 -15.37 19.09 22.73
N VAL A 98 -14.54 19.46 21.77
CA VAL A 98 -14.49 20.82 21.22
C VAL A 98 -15.57 20.92 20.16
N ALA A 99 -16.64 21.65 20.44
CA ALA A 99 -17.87 21.65 19.64
C ALA A 99 -17.68 22.24 18.23
N ALA A 100 -16.69 23.11 18.03
CA ALA A 100 -16.46 23.77 16.74
C ALA A 100 -15.80 22.82 15.70
N ASP A 101 -14.97 21.87 16.16
CA ASP A 101 -14.08 21.12 15.29
C ASP A 101 -14.27 19.59 15.40
N ASP A 102 -15.33 19.14 16.04
CA ASP A 102 -15.64 17.73 16.35
C ASP A 102 -14.48 16.96 17.02
N LEU A 103 -13.59 17.68 17.67
CA LEU A 103 -12.39 17.17 18.32
C LEU A 103 -12.72 16.62 19.71
N THR A 104 -12.33 15.37 19.99
CA THR A 104 -12.45 14.76 21.31
C THR A 104 -11.09 14.62 21.98
N ILE A 105 -10.88 15.34 23.07
CA ILE A 105 -9.64 15.33 23.86
C ILE A 105 -9.85 14.45 25.10
N ARG A 106 -8.91 13.54 25.39
CA ARG A 106 -8.98 12.60 26.52
C ARG A 106 -7.91 12.91 27.56
N GLY A 107 -8.33 13.46 28.67
CA GLY A 107 -7.44 13.76 29.79
C GLY A 107 -6.27 14.64 29.39
N PHE A 108 -5.08 14.26 29.84
CA PHE A 108 -3.81 14.86 29.43
C PHE A 108 -3.08 14.06 28.31
N GLN A 109 -3.78 13.17 27.64
CA GLN A 109 -3.21 12.46 26.49
C GLN A 109 -3.32 13.38 25.26
N PRO A 110 -2.22 13.62 24.54
CA PRO A 110 -2.29 14.31 23.27
C PRO A 110 -3.31 13.59 22.38
N SER A 111 -4.28 14.32 21.85
CA SER A 111 -5.24 13.77 20.88
C SER A 111 -4.41 13.40 19.68
N GLY A 112 -4.13 12.12 19.63
CA GLY A 112 -3.37 11.41 18.64
C GLY A 112 -2.92 12.21 17.42
N ARG A 113 -1.93 13.08 17.58
CA ARG A 113 -0.89 13.13 16.60
C ARG A 113 -0.25 11.76 16.62
N ARG A 114 -0.87 10.83 15.96
CA ARG A 114 -0.10 9.82 15.31
C ARG A 114 0.65 10.56 14.21
N ARG A 115 1.83 11.08 14.54
CA ARG A 115 2.89 11.18 13.55
C ARG A 115 3.06 9.75 13.04
N GLY A 116 2.29 9.41 12.03
CA GLY A 116 2.90 8.61 11.00
C GLY A 116 4.16 9.41 10.66
N PRO A 117 5.37 8.81 10.58
CA PRO A 117 6.54 9.53 10.13
C PRO A 117 6.07 10.36 8.96
N ALA A 118 6.36 11.67 9.00
CA ALA A 118 5.96 12.59 7.94
C ALA A 118 6.25 11.84 6.65
N LEU A 119 5.22 11.63 5.83
CA LEU A 119 5.37 10.78 4.65
C LEU A 119 6.51 11.39 3.83
N GLN A 120 7.73 10.89 4.06
CA GLN A 120 8.94 11.34 3.35
C GLN A 120 8.93 10.79 1.92
N MET A 121 7.72 10.58 1.39
CA MET A 121 7.49 10.09 0.05
C MET A 121 7.00 11.24 -0.83
N ALA A 122 7.72 11.49 -1.90
CA ALA A 122 7.22 12.35 -2.97
C ALA A 122 6.06 11.63 -3.66
N PHE A 123 4.83 12.08 -3.42
CA PHE A 123 3.66 11.56 -4.12
C PHE A 123 3.77 11.81 -5.62
N LYS A 124 3.26 10.87 -6.39
CA LYS A 124 3.16 10.96 -7.83
C LYS A 124 1.69 11.02 -8.25
N LYS A 125 1.41 11.87 -9.24
CA LYS A 125 0.09 11.88 -9.86
C LYS A 125 -0.02 10.74 -10.89
N PRO A 126 -1.23 10.28 -11.21
CA PRO A 126 -1.42 9.25 -12.23
C PRO A 126 -0.81 9.61 -13.59
N GLU A 127 -0.79 10.90 -13.97
CA GLU A 127 -0.19 11.40 -15.20
C GLU A 127 1.34 11.24 -15.24
N GLU A 128 1.98 11.19 -14.07
CA GLU A 128 3.42 11.01 -13.94
C GLU A 128 3.85 9.52 -14.00
N VAL A 129 2.89 8.59 -14.05
CA VAL A 129 3.13 7.15 -14.18
C VAL A 129 2.82 6.73 -15.60
N VAL A 130 3.83 6.69 -16.44
CA VAL A 130 3.70 6.31 -17.83
C VAL A 130 3.94 4.80 -17.99
N GLY A 131 3.17 4.16 -18.86
CA GLY A 131 3.15 2.70 -18.98
C GLY A 131 2.43 2.01 -17.81
N ASN A 132 2.65 0.71 -17.67
CA ASN A 132 2.03 -0.10 -16.61
C ASN A 132 0.49 0.04 -16.54
N HIS A 133 -0.17 0.16 -17.68
CA HIS A 133 -1.58 0.58 -17.79
C HIS A 133 -2.52 -0.26 -16.91
N ILE A 134 -2.42 -1.60 -16.94
CA ILE A 134 -3.24 -2.47 -16.09
C ILE A 134 -2.94 -2.24 -14.60
N ALA A 135 -1.67 -2.27 -14.21
CA ALA A 135 -1.28 -2.11 -12.81
C ALA A 135 -1.70 -0.73 -12.27
N LYS A 136 -1.56 0.31 -13.09
CA LYS A 136 -2.01 1.67 -12.78
C LYS A 136 -3.53 1.73 -12.61
N HIS A 137 -4.29 1.21 -13.56
CA HIS A 137 -5.75 1.14 -13.47
C HIS A 137 -6.21 0.39 -12.22
N GLN A 138 -5.64 -0.78 -11.95
CA GLN A 138 -5.96 -1.57 -10.76
C GLN A 138 -5.62 -0.84 -9.46
N ALA A 139 -4.50 -0.11 -9.41
CA ALA A 139 -4.10 0.68 -8.25
C ALA A 139 -5.04 1.87 -8.00
N MET A 140 -5.43 2.58 -9.07
CA MET A 140 -6.39 3.70 -9.01
C MET A 140 -7.76 3.22 -8.51
N LYS A 141 -8.24 2.11 -9.05
CA LYS A 141 -9.49 1.48 -8.65
C LYS A 141 -9.45 1.05 -7.17
N LEU A 142 -8.38 0.41 -6.75
CA LEU A 142 -8.20 0.00 -5.36
C LEU A 142 -8.18 1.19 -4.41
N ALA A 143 -7.53 2.29 -4.78
CA ALA A 143 -7.54 3.53 -4.01
C ALA A 143 -8.98 4.07 -3.80
N LYS A 144 -9.80 4.08 -4.85
CA LYS A 144 -11.22 4.48 -4.76
C LYS A 144 -12.03 3.48 -3.91
N MET A 145 -11.80 2.17 -4.07
CA MET A 145 -12.51 1.13 -3.31
C MET A 145 -12.26 1.24 -1.79
N LEU A 146 -11.06 1.65 -1.36
CA LEU A 146 -10.76 1.90 0.05
C LEU A 146 -11.68 2.96 0.65
N MET A 147 -12.07 3.97 -0.12
CA MET A 147 -12.91 5.08 0.33
C MET A 147 -14.35 4.66 0.64
N ALA A 148 -14.79 3.50 0.18
CA ALA A 148 -16.11 2.97 0.50
C ALA A 148 -16.23 2.43 1.94
N TYR A 149 -15.11 2.36 2.69
CA TYR A 149 -15.11 1.86 4.05
C TYR A 149 -16.03 2.67 4.97
N ASP A 150 -16.80 1.95 5.78
CA ASP A 150 -17.67 2.52 6.79
C ASP A 150 -17.03 2.38 8.18
N PHE A 151 -16.69 3.51 8.81
CA PHE A 151 -16.00 3.53 10.11
C PHE A 151 -16.89 3.11 11.28
N GLU A 152 -18.23 3.29 11.17
CA GLU A 152 -19.16 2.88 12.21
C GLU A 152 -19.34 1.37 12.22
N ARG A 153 -19.63 0.77 11.06
CA ARG A 153 -19.78 -0.68 10.91
C ARG A 153 -18.44 -1.41 10.81
N ARG A 154 -17.35 -0.69 10.57
CA ARG A 154 -16.00 -1.23 10.34
C ARG A 154 -15.97 -2.26 9.22
N LEU A 155 -16.67 -1.96 8.15
CA LEU A 155 -16.83 -2.84 7.00
C LEU A 155 -16.89 -2.04 5.71
N ASN A 156 -16.33 -2.62 4.65
CA ASN A 156 -16.37 -2.06 3.31
C ASN A 156 -17.33 -2.89 2.45
N PRO A 157 -18.29 -2.27 1.73
CA PRO A 157 -19.21 -2.99 0.85
C PRO A 157 -18.51 -3.88 -0.18
N PHE A 158 -17.39 -3.44 -0.75
CA PHE A 158 -16.61 -4.26 -1.69
C PHE A 158 -16.00 -5.50 -1.02
N ALA A 159 -15.59 -5.42 0.25
CA ALA A 159 -15.10 -6.58 0.99
C ALA A 159 -16.23 -7.55 1.37
N ALA A 160 -17.38 -7.04 1.75
CA ALA A 160 -18.55 -7.84 2.12
C ALA A 160 -19.13 -8.61 0.93
N GLU A 161 -19.20 -7.97 -0.23
CA GLU A 161 -19.79 -8.54 -1.45
C GLU A 161 -18.78 -9.37 -2.28
N GLY A 162 -17.49 -9.34 -1.91
CA GLY A 162 -16.37 -9.90 -2.67
C GLY A 162 -15.89 -8.97 -3.79
N GLY A 163 -14.62 -9.06 -4.12
CA GLY A 163 -13.96 -8.22 -5.12
C GLY A 163 -13.07 -7.13 -4.54
N PHE A 164 -12.81 -7.14 -3.23
CA PHE A 164 -11.83 -6.26 -2.60
C PHE A 164 -10.41 -6.87 -2.63
N ILE A 165 -9.43 -6.09 -3.06
CA ILE A 165 -8.03 -6.50 -3.07
C ILE A 165 -7.39 -6.16 -1.72
N PHE A 166 -7.30 -7.16 -0.84
CA PHE A 166 -6.66 -7.01 0.47
C PHE A 166 -5.14 -7.05 0.37
N THR A 167 -4.61 -7.93 -0.49
CA THR A 167 -3.18 -8.08 -0.73
C THR A 167 -2.90 -8.17 -2.23
N PHE A 168 -1.85 -7.53 -2.69
CA PHE A 168 -1.41 -7.65 -4.08
C PHE A 168 0.10 -7.76 -4.17
N MET A 169 0.59 -8.33 -5.27
CA MET A 169 1.99 -8.39 -5.59
C MET A 169 2.27 -7.58 -6.85
N GLY A 170 3.18 -6.62 -6.72
CA GLY A 170 3.69 -5.80 -7.82
C GLY A 170 5.07 -6.33 -8.24
N ASP A 171 5.11 -7.07 -9.32
CA ASP A 171 6.33 -7.69 -9.81
C ASP A 171 6.75 -7.12 -11.17
N GLY A 172 8.05 -6.99 -11.36
CA GLY A 172 8.64 -6.50 -12.60
C GLY A 172 10.13 -6.30 -12.49
N ALA A 173 10.82 -6.22 -13.62
CA ALA A 173 12.24 -5.98 -13.68
C ALA A 173 12.66 -4.67 -12.96
N PRO A 174 13.92 -4.52 -12.56
CA PRO A 174 14.42 -3.24 -12.05
C PRO A 174 14.17 -2.10 -13.04
N GLY A 175 13.74 -0.93 -12.53
CA GLY A 175 13.51 0.26 -13.36
C GLY A 175 12.16 0.31 -14.09
N THR A 176 11.25 -0.65 -13.89
CA THR A 176 9.92 -0.68 -14.54
C THR A 176 8.87 0.22 -13.87
N GLY A 177 9.20 0.90 -12.78
CA GLY A 177 8.31 1.89 -12.16
C GLY A 177 7.52 1.40 -10.94
N LYS A 178 7.96 0.32 -10.25
CA LYS A 178 7.31 -0.18 -9.03
C LYS A 178 7.18 0.88 -7.94
N THR A 179 8.27 1.54 -7.60
CA THR A 179 8.29 2.62 -6.60
C THR A 179 7.40 3.79 -7.03
N THR A 180 7.38 4.13 -8.31
CA THR A 180 6.51 5.18 -8.87
C THR A 180 5.02 4.81 -8.72
N LEU A 181 4.67 3.54 -8.91
CA LEU A 181 3.31 3.03 -8.69
C LEU A 181 2.91 3.10 -7.21
N ILE A 182 3.82 2.76 -6.28
CA ILE A 182 3.61 2.93 -4.83
C ILE A 182 3.33 4.40 -4.49
N GLN A 183 4.17 5.31 -5.00
CA GLN A 183 4.05 6.75 -4.76
C GLN A 183 2.73 7.31 -5.30
N MET A 184 2.31 6.86 -6.47
CA MET A 184 1.02 7.24 -7.06
C MET A 184 -0.15 6.75 -6.19
N MET A 185 -0.16 5.47 -5.83
CA MET A 185 -1.24 4.90 -5.04
C MET A 185 -1.34 5.55 -3.65
N ALA A 186 -0.22 5.74 -2.98
CA ALA A 186 -0.18 6.43 -1.69
C ALA A 186 -0.69 7.88 -1.81
N GLY A 187 -0.31 8.59 -2.88
CA GLY A 187 -0.77 9.96 -3.16
C GLY A 187 -2.28 10.03 -3.42
N LEU A 188 -2.83 9.10 -4.20
CA LEU A 188 -4.27 9.04 -4.45
C LEU A 188 -5.07 8.76 -3.16
N VAL A 189 -4.66 7.75 -2.38
CA VAL A 189 -5.35 7.43 -1.13
C VAL A 189 -5.25 8.59 -0.14
N ALA A 190 -4.08 9.24 -0.03
CA ALA A 190 -3.91 10.41 0.82
C ALA A 190 -4.84 11.56 0.40
N GLY A 191 -4.88 11.88 -0.91
CA GLY A 191 -5.75 12.94 -1.45
C GLY A 191 -7.24 12.66 -1.24
N TYR A 192 -7.70 11.43 -1.49
CA TYR A 192 -9.09 11.04 -1.25
C TYR A 192 -9.44 11.08 0.25
N CYS A 193 -8.53 10.65 1.12
CA CYS A 193 -8.72 10.72 2.56
C CYS A 193 -8.79 12.17 3.06
N GLU A 194 -8.01 13.08 2.46
CA GLU A 194 -8.06 14.51 2.78
C GLU A 194 -9.43 15.10 2.43
N VAL A 195 -9.94 14.83 1.22
CA VAL A 195 -11.28 15.27 0.78
C VAL A 195 -12.38 14.68 1.67
N ALA A 196 -12.25 13.40 2.05
CA ALA A 196 -13.23 12.70 2.87
C ALA A 196 -13.16 13.07 4.37
N GLY A 197 -12.05 13.66 4.83
CA GLY A 197 -11.76 13.84 6.24
C GLY A 197 -11.41 12.52 6.95
N TYR A 198 -10.90 11.52 6.24
CA TYR A 198 -10.57 10.22 6.79
C TYR A 198 -9.10 10.18 7.24
N PRO A 199 -8.79 9.57 8.39
CA PRO A 199 -7.41 9.38 8.81
C PRO A 199 -6.72 8.36 7.90
N PHE A 200 -5.59 8.74 7.31
CA PHE A 200 -4.78 7.90 6.43
C PHE A 200 -3.48 7.45 7.12
N ARG A 201 -3.10 6.20 6.90
CA ARG A 201 -1.84 5.65 7.39
C ARG A 201 -1.12 4.87 6.30
N TYR A 202 0.07 5.33 5.95
CA TYR A 202 1.01 4.62 5.12
C TYR A 202 2.18 4.09 5.94
N ARG A 203 2.60 2.85 5.67
CA ARG A 203 3.81 2.26 6.24
C ARG A 203 4.52 1.42 5.19
N ASN A 204 5.83 1.50 5.17
CA ASN A 204 6.68 0.60 4.40
C ASN A 204 7.49 -0.28 5.35
N LEU A 205 7.46 -1.59 5.13
CA LEU A 205 8.35 -2.54 5.79
C LEU A 205 9.58 -2.69 4.91
N ALA A 206 10.65 -2.00 5.28
CA ALA A 206 11.90 -2.00 4.53
C ALA A 206 12.86 -3.09 5.03
N VAL A 207 13.87 -3.42 4.22
CA VAL A 207 14.91 -4.42 4.53
C VAL A 207 15.65 -4.09 5.82
N GLU A 208 15.87 -2.80 6.11
CA GLU A 208 16.53 -2.31 7.34
C GLU A 208 15.71 -2.64 8.61
N SER A 209 14.44 -2.98 8.46
CA SER A 209 13.58 -3.41 9.57
C SER A 209 13.91 -4.84 10.04
N ILE A 210 14.73 -5.57 9.26
CA ILE A 210 15.22 -6.91 9.61
C ILE A 210 16.46 -6.76 10.48
N ASP A 211 16.29 -6.94 11.76
CA ASP A 211 17.40 -6.88 12.73
C ASP A 211 18.11 -8.23 12.84
N SER A 212 19.38 -8.21 13.16
CA SER A 212 20.16 -9.42 13.45
C SER A 212 19.80 -10.09 14.79
N TYR A 213 19.05 -9.39 15.66
CA TYR A 213 18.58 -9.94 16.93
C TYR A 213 17.28 -10.76 16.75
N GLN A 214 17.30 -12.01 17.22
CA GLN A 214 16.13 -12.90 17.22
C GLN A 214 14.93 -12.25 17.91
N GLY A 215 13.76 -12.33 17.29
CA GLY A 215 12.48 -11.84 17.80
C GLY A 215 12.17 -10.38 17.46
N LYS A 216 13.16 -9.52 17.22
CA LYS A 216 12.92 -8.09 16.94
C LYS A 216 12.34 -7.85 15.54
N SER A 217 12.81 -8.61 14.55
CA SER A 217 12.26 -8.57 13.17
C SER A 217 10.78 -8.96 13.13
N GLY A 218 10.42 -10.03 13.87
CA GLY A 218 9.03 -10.45 14.00
C GLY A 218 8.15 -9.43 14.72
N GLN A 219 8.68 -8.73 15.73
CA GLN A 219 7.97 -7.63 16.42
C GLN A 219 7.76 -6.43 15.50
N ASN A 220 8.77 -6.02 14.74
CA ASN A 220 8.67 -4.94 13.76
C ASN A 220 7.62 -5.25 12.68
N ALA A 221 7.62 -6.48 12.17
CA ALA A 221 6.62 -6.92 11.20
C ALA A 221 5.20 -6.94 11.77
N ARG A 222 5.02 -7.37 13.04
CA ARG A 222 3.72 -7.30 13.72
C ARG A 222 3.26 -5.87 13.90
N ALA A 223 4.12 -4.98 14.40
CA ALA A 223 3.80 -3.57 14.56
C ALA A 223 3.41 -2.91 13.23
N PHE A 224 4.11 -3.24 12.13
CA PHE A 224 3.76 -2.82 10.78
C PHE A 224 2.35 -3.29 10.38
N VAL A 225 2.06 -4.58 10.58
CA VAL A 225 0.75 -5.17 10.23
C VAL A 225 -0.36 -4.56 11.08
N ASP A 226 -0.19 -4.50 12.40
CA ASP A 226 -1.19 -3.99 13.34
C ASP A 226 -1.51 -2.53 13.08
N ASP A 227 -0.49 -1.72 12.74
CA ASP A 227 -0.66 -0.32 12.38
C ASP A 227 -1.54 -0.12 11.14
N ILE A 228 -1.40 -0.97 10.13
CA ILE A 228 -2.16 -0.89 8.88
C ILE A 228 -3.55 -1.50 9.04
N LEU A 229 -3.70 -2.55 9.84
CA LEU A 229 -4.98 -3.20 10.11
C LEU A 229 -5.90 -2.40 11.06
N ASP A 230 -5.42 -1.32 11.67
CA ASP A 230 -6.17 -0.49 12.58
C ASP A 230 -7.51 -0.04 11.94
N PRO A 231 -8.67 -0.44 12.47
CA PRO A 231 -9.96 -0.13 11.86
C PRO A 231 -10.37 1.34 11.95
N THR A 232 -9.60 2.16 12.63
CA THR A 232 -9.84 3.60 12.76
C THR A 232 -9.17 4.44 11.69
N VAL A 233 -8.46 3.82 10.76
CA VAL A 233 -7.75 4.51 9.68
C VAL A 233 -7.96 3.81 8.34
N ILE A 234 -7.77 4.52 7.25
CA ILE A 234 -7.53 3.92 5.93
C ILE A 234 -6.04 3.60 5.86
N GLY A 235 -5.71 2.33 5.66
CA GLY A 235 -4.34 1.82 5.69
C GLY A 235 -3.80 1.44 4.32
N PHE A 236 -2.55 1.85 4.02
CA PHE A 236 -1.80 1.31 2.90
C PHE A 236 -0.41 0.88 3.39
N GLY A 237 -0.20 -0.45 3.40
CA GLY A 237 1.08 -1.06 3.75
C GLY A 237 1.84 -1.52 2.52
N THR A 238 3.14 -1.25 2.46
CA THR A 238 4.00 -1.76 1.39
C THR A 238 5.17 -2.54 1.96
N VAL A 239 5.59 -3.56 1.21
CA VAL A 239 6.83 -4.30 1.45
C VAL A 239 7.59 -4.24 0.14
N ASP A 240 8.55 -3.31 0.05
CA ASP A 240 9.41 -3.20 -1.12
C ASP A 240 10.56 -4.21 -1.02
N ASP A 241 11.03 -4.72 -2.15
CA ASP A 241 12.04 -5.78 -2.23
C ASP A 241 11.72 -7.01 -1.35
N ILE A 242 10.46 -7.49 -1.42
CA ILE A 242 9.98 -8.63 -0.62
C ILE A 242 10.82 -9.90 -0.82
N ASP A 243 11.47 -10.08 -1.95
CA ASP A 243 12.40 -11.17 -2.24
C ASP A 243 13.63 -11.16 -1.32
N GLN A 244 14.06 -9.98 -0.83
CA GLN A 244 15.13 -9.86 0.16
C GLN A 244 14.64 -10.11 1.59
N ILE A 245 13.36 -9.82 1.86
CA ILE A 245 12.72 -9.91 3.18
C ILE A 245 12.18 -11.32 3.44
N ALA A 246 11.51 -11.91 2.45
CA ALA A 246 10.80 -13.18 2.55
C ALA A 246 11.23 -14.15 1.43
N GLY A 247 12.52 -14.44 1.39
CA GLY A 247 13.12 -15.40 0.46
C GLY A 247 12.66 -16.84 0.69
N ARG A 248 12.93 -17.72 -0.28
CA ARG A 248 12.54 -19.14 -0.24
C ARG A 248 13.10 -19.85 0.98
N ARG A 249 12.27 -20.67 1.60
CA ARG A 249 12.67 -21.56 2.68
C ARG A 249 13.63 -22.63 2.13
N GLY A 250 14.85 -22.62 2.59
CA GLY A 250 15.88 -23.59 2.15
C GLY A 250 17.06 -22.94 1.46
N ASP A 251 16.97 -21.68 1.09
CA ASP A 251 18.16 -20.93 0.69
C ASP A 251 19.05 -20.73 1.93
N ARG A 252 20.33 -21.15 1.80
CA ARG A 252 21.32 -21.07 2.88
C ARG A 252 21.59 -19.65 3.38
N GLN A 253 20.98 -18.65 2.78
CA GLN A 253 21.12 -17.23 3.13
C GLN A 253 19.89 -16.64 3.86
N SER A 254 18.81 -17.41 4.05
CA SER A 254 17.63 -16.92 4.80
C SER A 254 17.99 -16.74 6.27
N SER A 255 18.02 -15.50 6.75
CA SER A 255 18.25 -15.20 8.16
C SER A 255 17.05 -15.66 9.02
N ALA A 256 17.28 -15.95 10.31
CA ALA A 256 16.20 -16.26 11.24
C ALA A 256 15.14 -15.13 11.28
N GLY A 257 15.58 -13.86 11.20
CA GLY A 257 14.70 -12.69 11.15
C GLY A 257 13.81 -12.68 9.90
N ALA A 258 14.32 -13.04 8.74
CA ALA A 258 13.53 -13.14 7.50
C ALA A 258 12.43 -14.20 7.61
N LEU A 259 12.73 -15.36 8.23
CA LEU A 259 11.72 -16.41 8.47
C LEU A 259 10.62 -15.97 9.44
N GLU A 260 10.99 -15.21 10.48
CA GLU A 260 10.02 -14.63 11.42
C GLU A 260 9.08 -13.63 10.72
N VAL A 261 9.63 -12.71 9.92
CA VAL A 261 8.85 -11.75 9.14
C VAL A 261 7.92 -12.47 8.17
N THR A 262 8.43 -13.44 7.43
CA THR A 262 7.63 -14.25 6.49
C THR A 262 6.46 -14.93 7.21
N ALA A 263 6.69 -15.52 8.40
CA ALA A 263 5.64 -16.15 9.18
C ALA A 263 4.56 -15.16 9.64
N VAL A 264 4.96 -13.96 10.07
CA VAL A 264 4.02 -12.90 10.47
C VAL A 264 3.17 -12.45 9.29
N LEU A 265 3.78 -12.15 8.15
CA LEU A 265 3.06 -11.73 6.94
C LEU A 265 2.11 -12.83 6.44
N MET A 266 2.56 -14.08 6.42
CA MET A 266 1.70 -15.21 6.04
C MET A 266 0.47 -15.35 6.94
N ASN A 267 0.64 -15.15 8.23
CA ASN A 267 -0.47 -15.22 9.19
C ASN A 267 -1.43 -14.02 9.01
N ALA A 268 -0.90 -12.83 8.81
CA ALA A 268 -1.68 -11.62 8.59
C ALA A 268 -2.52 -11.67 7.30
N PHE A 269 -1.96 -12.19 6.21
CA PHE A 269 -2.60 -12.13 4.89
C PHE A 269 -3.63 -13.23 4.63
N ALA A 270 -3.48 -14.39 5.23
CA ALA A 270 -4.42 -15.50 5.08
C ALA A 270 -4.36 -16.49 6.24
N GLY A 271 -4.19 -16.00 7.47
CA GLY A 271 -4.33 -16.80 8.69
C GLY A 271 -5.79 -17.12 8.98
N ALA A 272 -6.02 -18.10 9.83
CA ALA A 272 -7.38 -18.51 10.24
C ALA A 272 -8.17 -17.40 10.95
N SER A 273 -7.46 -16.41 11.53
CA SER A 273 -8.03 -15.27 12.24
C SER A 273 -8.02 -13.97 11.42
N THR A 274 -7.62 -14.01 10.15
CA THR A 274 -7.56 -12.81 9.31
C THR A 274 -8.96 -12.30 8.99
N VAL A 275 -9.26 -11.08 9.41
CA VAL A 275 -10.52 -10.40 9.10
C VAL A 275 -10.27 -9.28 8.10
N VAL A 276 -10.75 -9.45 6.88
CA VAL A 276 -10.66 -8.43 5.82
C VAL A 276 -11.83 -7.46 5.98
N ARG A 277 -11.58 -6.30 6.57
CA ARG A 277 -12.60 -5.25 6.75
C ARG A 277 -12.73 -4.34 5.53
N GLY A 278 -11.69 -4.26 4.71
CA GLY A 278 -11.64 -3.39 3.53
C GLY A 278 -11.28 -1.94 3.83
N ASN A 279 -10.72 -1.66 5.01
CA ASN A 279 -10.14 -0.37 5.36
C ASN A 279 -8.67 -0.25 4.94
N CYS A 280 -8.03 -1.35 4.56
CA CYS A 280 -6.62 -1.33 4.22
C CYS A 280 -6.26 -2.34 3.13
N THR A 281 -5.10 -2.12 2.51
CA THR A 281 -4.48 -3.02 1.55
C THR A 281 -2.98 -3.10 1.77
N PHE A 282 -2.39 -4.25 1.36
CA PHE A 282 -0.96 -4.49 1.41
C PHE A 282 -0.41 -4.78 0.02
N GLY A 283 0.61 -4.04 -0.39
CA GLY A 283 1.37 -4.26 -1.62
C GLY A 283 2.75 -4.86 -1.33
N MET A 284 3.04 -6.00 -1.93
CA MET A 284 4.37 -6.62 -1.91
C MET A 284 5.03 -6.39 -3.26
N PHE A 285 6.23 -5.80 -3.29
CA PHE A 285 6.91 -5.49 -4.54
C PHE A 285 8.23 -6.28 -4.64
N SER A 286 8.50 -6.82 -5.82
CA SER A 286 9.70 -7.63 -6.06
C SER A 286 10.30 -7.39 -7.43
N ASN A 287 11.62 -7.44 -7.47
CA ASN A 287 12.40 -7.53 -8.72
C ASN A 287 12.58 -8.98 -9.16
N HIS A 288 12.48 -9.91 -8.21
CA HIS A 288 12.74 -11.35 -8.36
C HIS A 288 11.64 -12.17 -7.70
N PRO A 289 10.40 -12.14 -8.23
CA PRO A 289 9.26 -12.83 -7.64
C PRO A 289 9.46 -14.34 -7.53
N GLU A 290 10.34 -14.93 -8.37
CA GLU A 290 10.78 -16.31 -8.29
C GLU A 290 11.55 -16.64 -7.00
N ASN A 291 12.15 -15.65 -6.33
CA ASN A 291 12.88 -15.81 -5.08
C ASN A 291 12.00 -15.65 -3.84
N VAL A 292 10.77 -15.14 -3.99
CA VAL A 292 9.83 -14.99 -2.88
C VAL A 292 9.29 -16.37 -2.45
N ASP A 293 9.09 -16.57 -1.13
CA ASP A 293 8.46 -17.80 -0.60
C ASP A 293 7.13 -18.07 -1.32
N ASP A 294 7.00 -19.27 -1.89
CA ASP A 294 5.85 -19.65 -2.72
C ASP A 294 4.52 -19.55 -1.95
N ALA A 295 4.52 -19.88 -0.65
CA ALA A 295 3.32 -19.81 0.17
C ALA A 295 2.89 -18.37 0.45
N LEU A 296 3.84 -17.43 0.56
CA LEU A 296 3.57 -16.00 0.69
C LEU A 296 3.08 -15.43 -0.64
N ARG A 297 3.75 -15.77 -1.74
CA ARG A 297 3.40 -15.35 -3.09
C ARG A 297 1.96 -15.74 -3.47
N GLN A 298 1.56 -16.97 -3.14
CA GLN A 298 0.18 -17.45 -3.35
C GLN A 298 -0.87 -16.73 -2.47
N ARG A 299 -0.46 -16.05 -1.39
CA ARG A 299 -1.33 -15.26 -0.53
C ARG A 299 -1.60 -13.85 -1.07
N ALA A 300 -0.86 -13.42 -2.08
CA ALA A 300 -1.22 -12.20 -2.82
C ALA A 300 -2.52 -12.43 -3.59
N GLY A 301 -3.58 -11.68 -3.26
CA GLY A 301 -4.91 -11.80 -3.86
C GLY A 301 -4.96 -11.30 -5.29
N ALA A 302 -4.07 -10.39 -5.67
CA ALA A 302 -3.96 -9.86 -7.03
C ALA A 302 -2.51 -9.77 -7.49
N ARG A 303 -2.33 -9.78 -8.82
CA ARG A 303 -1.04 -9.60 -9.50
C ARG A 303 -1.05 -8.29 -10.27
N PHE A 304 -0.17 -7.39 -9.91
CA PHE A 304 0.08 -6.14 -10.61
C PHE A 304 1.39 -6.30 -11.39
N LEU A 305 1.27 -6.65 -12.66
CA LEU A 305 2.44 -6.76 -13.52
C LEU A 305 2.97 -5.35 -13.85
N VAL A 306 4.18 -5.06 -13.37
CA VAL A 306 4.83 -3.76 -13.54
C VAL A 306 5.95 -3.93 -14.56
N ASP A 307 5.55 -4.01 -15.84
CA ASP A 307 6.48 -4.33 -16.95
C ASP A 307 7.18 -3.07 -17.53
N GLY A 308 6.79 -1.89 -17.08
CA GLY A 308 7.31 -0.62 -17.59
C GLY A 308 6.65 -0.19 -18.91
N PRO A 309 7.30 0.74 -19.64
CA PRO A 309 6.83 1.18 -20.94
C PRO A 309 6.96 0.04 -21.97
N ARG A 310 5.89 -0.24 -22.72
CA ARG A 310 5.86 -1.30 -23.75
C ARG A 310 5.63 -0.76 -25.15
N THR A 311 4.99 0.39 -25.29
CA THR A 311 4.63 0.96 -26.57
C THR A 311 5.55 2.12 -26.97
N LYS A 312 5.61 2.43 -28.28
CA LYS A 312 6.30 3.64 -28.74
C LYS A 312 5.73 4.90 -28.07
N ALA A 313 4.43 4.94 -27.83
CA ALA A 313 3.74 6.04 -27.15
C ALA A 313 4.26 6.22 -25.73
N ASP A 314 4.38 5.12 -24.95
CA ASP A 314 4.90 5.18 -23.60
C ASP A 314 6.32 5.77 -23.55
N TYR A 315 7.18 5.39 -24.49
CA TYR A 315 8.56 5.94 -24.53
C TYR A 315 8.60 7.41 -24.91
N ILE A 316 7.69 7.89 -25.76
CA ILE A 316 7.56 9.31 -26.09
C ILE A 316 7.08 10.08 -24.86
N ASP A 317 6.06 9.57 -24.18
CA ASP A 317 5.48 10.20 -23.00
C ASP A 317 6.48 10.27 -21.83
N ILE A 318 7.25 9.18 -21.58
CA ILE A 318 8.33 9.20 -20.58
C ILE A 318 9.40 10.21 -20.94
N LEU A 319 9.81 10.25 -22.20
CA LEU A 319 10.84 11.20 -22.64
C LEU A 319 10.38 12.65 -22.44
N ALA A 320 9.14 12.95 -22.84
CA ALA A 320 8.54 14.27 -22.64
C ALA A 320 8.42 14.63 -21.15
N LEU A 321 7.98 13.68 -20.31
CA LEU A 321 7.86 13.86 -18.87
C LEU A 321 9.22 14.18 -18.22
N LEU A 322 10.27 13.42 -18.58
CA LEU A 322 11.60 13.58 -17.96
C LEU A 322 12.36 14.81 -18.48
N LEU A 323 12.16 15.18 -19.72
CA LEU A 323 12.73 16.43 -20.27
C LEU A 323 12.03 17.68 -19.70
N GLY A 324 10.79 17.53 -19.24
CA GLY A 324 9.99 18.63 -18.72
C GLY A 324 9.60 19.63 -19.82
N GLN A 325 9.29 20.87 -19.42
CA GLN A 325 8.82 21.90 -20.36
C GLN A 325 9.95 22.72 -20.98
N ASN A 326 11.20 22.51 -20.57
CA ASN A 326 12.30 23.38 -20.93
C ASN A 326 13.15 22.84 -22.11
N HIS A 327 12.49 22.29 -23.14
CA HIS A 327 13.16 21.81 -24.35
C HIS A 327 12.49 22.34 -25.61
N GLY A 328 13.29 22.58 -26.67
CA GLY A 328 12.80 23.02 -27.98
C GLY A 328 12.55 21.87 -28.98
N ILE A 329 12.39 20.61 -28.51
CA ILE A 329 12.19 19.42 -29.35
C ILE A 329 10.70 19.31 -29.68
N PRO A 330 10.28 19.30 -30.94
CA PRO A 330 8.88 19.11 -31.32
C PRO A 330 8.41 17.68 -30.97
N VAL A 331 7.17 17.57 -30.52
CA VAL A 331 6.55 16.26 -30.18
C VAL A 331 6.29 15.38 -31.42
N GLY A 332 6.17 15.99 -32.61
CA GLY A 332 5.80 15.32 -33.85
C GLY A 332 4.30 14.98 -33.90
N ASP A 333 3.94 13.90 -34.60
CA ASP A 333 2.53 13.50 -34.82
C ASP A 333 1.95 12.69 -33.63
N HIS A 334 2.51 12.85 -32.44
CA HIS A 334 2.06 12.16 -31.23
C HIS A 334 1.31 13.10 -30.30
N ARG A 335 0.23 12.61 -29.69
CA ARG A 335 -0.48 13.29 -28.59
C ARG A 335 0.03 12.76 -27.26
N LEU A 336 0.67 13.62 -26.50
CA LEU A 336 1.23 13.25 -25.20
C LEU A 336 0.13 12.79 -24.23
N PHE A 337 0.40 11.70 -23.55
CA PHE A 337 -0.46 11.11 -22.51
C PHE A 337 -1.87 10.70 -22.97
N GLU A 338 -2.11 10.52 -24.27
CA GLU A 338 -3.42 10.12 -24.80
C GLU A 338 -3.87 8.75 -24.25
N ALA A 339 -2.95 7.81 -24.08
CA ALA A 339 -3.23 6.50 -23.50
C ALA A 339 -3.68 6.55 -22.04
N PHE A 340 -3.43 7.66 -21.35
CA PHE A 340 -3.87 7.88 -19.97
C PHE A 340 -5.38 8.08 -19.85
N PHE A 341 -5.98 8.74 -20.82
CA PHE A 341 -7.40 9.10 -20.81
C PHE A 341 -8.29 8.11 -21.59
N ASN A 342 -7.73 7.00 -22.06
CA ASN A 342 -8.43 6.10 -22.95
C ASN A 342 -8.76 4.76 -22.29
N ASP A 343 -10.01 4.59 -21.80
CA ASP A 343 -10.53 3.32 -21.28
C ASP A 343 -10.40 2.19 -22.29
N THR A 344 -10.43 2.52 -23.59
CA THR A 344 -10.18 1.60 -24.69
C THR A 344 -8.81 0.93 -24.55
N ALA A 345 -7.78 1.65 -24.09
CA ALA A 345 -6.43 1.09 -23.93
C ALA A 345 -6.40 -0.01 -22.86
N THR A 346 -7.09 0.18 -21.75
CA THR A 346 -7.17 -0.85 -20.67
C THR A 346 -7.95 -2.07 -21.15
N THR A 347 -9.05 -1.87 -21.85
CA THR A 347 -9.85 -2.94 -22.43
C THR A 347 -9.06 -3.72 -23.49
N GLU A 348 -8.36 -3.05 -24.39
CA GLU A 348 -7.51 -3.67 -25.40
C GLU A 348 -6.39 -4.52 -24.78
N ILE A 349 -5.80 -4.06 -23.68
CA ILE A 349 -4.74 -4.80 -23.00
C ILE A 349 -5.29 -6.06 -22.32
N TYR A 350 -6.47 -5.99 -21.70
CA TYR A 350 -7.14 -7.20 -21.18
C TYR A 350 -7.45 -8.19 -22.28
N THR A 351 -7.96 -7.72 -23.41
CA THR A 351 -8.31 -8.56 -24.58
C THR A 351 -7.11 -9.34 -25.14
N ARG A 352 -5.87 -8.83 -24.97
CA ARG A 352 -4.64 -9.58 -25.34
C ARG A 352 -4.50 -10.88 -24.57
N HIS A 353 -4.96 -10.93 -23.32
CA HIS A 353 -4.97 -12.14 -22.52
C HIS A 353 -6.10 -13.12 -22.87
N GLY A 354 -6.92 -12.83 -23.90
CA GLY A 354 -7.85 -13.79 -24.48
C GLY A 354 -7.16 -15.07 -24.99
N ARG A 355 -5.84 -15.02 -25.18
CA ARG A 355 -4.98 -16.16 -25.46
C ARG A 355 -3.71 -16.11 -24.60
N PRO A 356 -3.16 -17.26 -24.15
CA PRO A 356 -1.94 -17.29 -23.36
C PRO A 356 -0.72 -16.72 -24.10
N GLU A 357 0.27 -16.21 -23.37
CA GLU A 357 1.52 -15.70 -23.89
C GLU A 357 2.70 -16.67 -23.64
N GLU A 358 2.72 -17.42 -22.53
CA GLU A 358 3.81 -18.32 -22.16
C GLU A 358 3.69 -19.68 -22.88
N GLU A 359 4.80 -20.20 -23.42
CA GLU A 359 4.83 -21.41 -24.27
C GLU A 359 4.19 -22.62 -23.58
N GLY A 360 4.47 -22.83 -22.29
CA GLY A 360 3.91 -23.94 -21.52
C GLY A 360 2.39 -23.86 -21.44
N LEU A 361 1.84 -22.66 -21.21
CA LEU A 361 0.40 -22.44 -21.14
C LEU A 361 -0.25 -22.47 -22.54
N MET A 362 0.42 -21.98 -23.58
CA MET A 362 -0.05 -22.11 -24.96
C MET A 362 -0.23 -23.58 -25.36
N ALA A 363 0.69 -24.45 -24.97
CA ALA A 363 0.56 -25.88 -25.24
C ALA A 363 -0.68 -26.51 -24.58
N VAL A 364 -1.01 -26.05 -23.34
CA VAL A 364 -2.25 -26.47 -22.65
C VAL A 364 -3.48 -25.94 -23.38
N TRP A 365 -3.48 -24.67 -23.78
CA TRP A 365 -4.56 -24.04 -24.52
C TRP A 365 -4.84 -24.78 -25.82
N ASP A 366 -3.81 -25.00 -26.65
CA ASP A 366 -3.92 -25.69 -27.95
C ASP A 366 -4.40 -27.15 -27.81
N LYS A 367 -4.12 -27.81 -26.68
CA LYS A 367 -4.67 -29.12 -26.34
C LYS A 367 -6.17 -29.04 -26.08
N VAL A 368 -6.60 -28.13 -25.21
CA VAL A 368 -7.99 -27.93 -24.84
C VAL A 368 -8.85 -27.52 -26.05
N GLU A 369 -8.30 -26.68 -26.93
CA GLU A 369 -8.93 -26.26 -28.17
C GLU A 369 -9.07 -27.44 -29.15
N ARG A 370 -8.03 -28.28 -29.33
CA ARG A 370 -8.06 -29.49 -30.16
C ARG A 370 -9.08 -30.54 -29.64
N ASP A 371 -9.22 -30.63 -28.32
CA ASP A 371 -10.17 -31.54 -27.69
C ASP A 371 -11.63 -31.04 -27.80
N GLY A 372 -11.85 -29.87 -28.43
CA GLY A 372 -13.16 -29.29 -28.71
C GLY A 372 -13.89 -28.80 -27.46
N VAL A 373 -13.18 -28.45 -26.38
CA VAL A 373 -13.77 -27.96 -25.12
C VAL A 373 -14.24 -26.52 -25.33
N GLY A 374 -15.55 -26.29 -25.24
CA GLY A 374 -16.14 -24.96 -25.26
C GLY A 374 -15.87 -24.22 -23.95
N LEU A 375 -15.14 -23.09 -24.00
CA LEU A 375 -14.77 -22.27 -22.82
C LEU A 375 -15.86 -21.24 -22.44
N ASP A 376 -17.02 -21.33 -23.01
CA ASP A 376 -18.20 -20.51 -22.75
C ASP A 376 -19.05 -21.01 -21.58
N THR A 377 -18.70 -22.15 -21.00
CA THR A 377 -19.39 -22.78 -19.87
C THR A 377 -18.49 -22.97 -18.65
N LEU A 378 -19.09 -23.04 -17.45
CA LEU A 378 -18.34 -23.36 -16.22
C LEU A 378 -17.66 -24.73 -16.30
N ALA A 379 -18.27 -25.71 -17.00
CA ALA A 379 -17.68 -27.02 -17.22
C ALA A 379 -16.42 -26.94 -18.08
N GLY A 380 -16.47 -26.18 -19.18
CA GLY A 380 -15.30 -25.95 -20.03
C GLY A 380 -14.19 -25.18 -19.34
N LEU A 381 -14.51 -24.10 -18.63
CA LEU A 381 -13.56 -23.35 -17.81
C LEU A 381 -12.93 -24.23 -16.72
N GLY A 382 -13.70 -25.09 -16.07
CA GLY A 382 -13.20 -26.08 -15.10
C GLY A 382 -12.26 -27.09 -15.74
N THR A 383 -12.53 -27.55 -16.95
CA THR A 383 -11.65 -28.44 -17.74
C THR A 383 -10.34 -27.75 -18.05
N TYR A 384 -10.38 -26.47 -18.45
CA TYR A 384 -9.16 -25.68 -18.72
C TYR A 384 -8.32 -25.49 -17.45
N LEU A 385 -8.94 -25.10 -16.34
CA LEU A 385 -8.24 -24.97 -15.04
C LEU A 385 -7.61 -26.30 -14.61
N LYS A 386 -8.27 -27.43 -14.84
CA LYS A 386 -7.73 -28.75 -14.53
C LYS A 386 -6.55 -29.10 -15.45
N ALA A 387 -6.61 -28.78 -16.72
CA ALA A 387 -5.52 -28.99 -17.66
C ALA A 387 -4.27 -28.16 -17.28
N ILE A 388 -4.46 -26.92 -16.82
CA ILE A 388 -3.38 -26.08 -16.28
C ILE A 388 -2.75 -26.75 -15.04
N GLN A 389 -3.57 -27.22 -14.11
CA GLN A 389 -3.10 -27.87 -12.88
C GLN A 389 -2.30 -29.15 -13.14
N GLU A 390 -2.59 -29.88 -14.21
CA GLU A 390 -1.84 -31.09 -14.60
C GLU A 390 -0.41 -30.80 -15.05
N VAL A 391 -0.18 -29.63 -15.63
CA VAL A 391 1.14 -29.19 -16.10
C VAL A 391 1.86 -28.40 -14.99
N GLU A 392 1.14 -27.56 -14.25
CA GLU A 392 1.69 -26.77 -13.15
C GLU A 392 1.01 -27.17 -11.81
N PRO A 393 1.58 -28.16 -11.08
CA PRO A 393 0.99 -28.67 -9.83
C PRO A 393 0.83 -27.65 -8.73
N ARG A 394 1.56 -26.50 -8.80
CA ARG A 394 1.43 -25.38 -7.88
C ARG A 394 0.16 -24.56 -8.12
N PHE A 395 -0.49 -24.74 -9.26
CA PHE A 395 -1.78 -24.13 -9.58
C PHE A 395 -2.90 -24.82 -8.78
N THR A 396 -3.23 -24.26 -7.61
CA THR A 396 -4.11 -24.86 -6.61
C THR A 396 -5.46 -24.15 -6.54
N GLY A 397 -6.37 -24.62 -5.68
CA GLY A 397 -7.64 -23.94 -5.39
C GLY A 397 -7.47 -22.47 -4.94
N ARG A 398 -6.29 -22.10 -4.42
CA ARG A 398 -5.98 -20.70 -4.10
C ARG A 398 -5.78 -19.87 -5.36
N ALA A 399 -5.16 -20.41 -6.41
CA ALA A 399 -5.06 -19.75 -7.71
C ALA A 399 -6.47 -19.47 -8.27
N VAL A 400 -7.36 -20.45 -8.20
CA VAL A 400 -8.77 -20.29 -8.62
C VAL A 400 -9.47 -19.18 -7.82
N LYS A 401 -9.24 -19.13 -6.49
CA LYS A 401 -9.77 -18.04 -5.65
C LYS A 401 -9.24 -16.67 -6.10
N ASN A 402 -7.93 -16.54 -6.30
CA ASN A 402 -7.31 -15.28 -6.74
C ASN A 402 -7.83 -14.82 -8.10
N ILE A 403 -7.96 -15.76 -9.05
CA ILE A 403 -8.58 -15.50 -10.37
C ILE A 403 -10.01 -15.01 -10.21
N THR A 404 -10.82 -15.71 -9.40
CA THR A 404 -12.22 -15.33 -9.16
C THR A 404 -12.36 -13.98 -8.48
N ASP A 405 -11.49 -13.66 -7.55
CA ASP A 405 -11.47 -12.34 -6.91
C ASP A 405 -11.10 -11.25 -7.93
N ALA A 406 -10.10 -11.49 -8.80
CA ALA A 406 -9.74 -10.57 -9.88
C ALA A 406 -10.90 -10.38 -10.89
N VAL A 407 -11.59 -11.45 -11.27
CA VAL A 407 -12.80 -11.38 -12.12
C VAL A 407 -13.89 -10.56 -11.45
N LYS A 408 -14.13 -10.73 -10.15
CA LYS A 408 -15.11 -9.92 -9.40
C LYS A 408 -14.71 -8.45 -9.33
N VAL A 409 -13.42 -8.16 -9.07
CA VAL A 409 -12.89 -6.78 -9.15
C VAL A 409 -13.15 -6.19 -10.52
N ARG A 410 -12.94 -6.96 -11.57
CA ARG A 410 -13.18 -6.53 -12.95
C ARG A 410 -14.66 -6.36 -13.27
N ALA A 411 -15.53 -7.24 -12.77
CA ALA A 411 -16.97 -7.13 -12.93
C ALA A 411 -17.61 -5.95 -12.17
N THR A 412 -16.88 -5.37 -11.21
CA THR A 412 -17.18 -4.07 -10.63
C THR A 412 -16.50 -2.94 -11.42
N ASP A 413 -16.17 -3.17 -12.68
CA ASP A 413 -15.39 -2.30 -13.54
C ASP A 413 -16.19 -1.20 -14.22
N VAL A 414 -17.30 -0.87 -13.69
CA VAL A 414 -17.81 0.47 -13.87
C VAL A 414 -16.90 1.36 -13.02
N GLU A 415 -16.25 2.33 -13.63
CA GLU A 415 -15.54 3.37 -12.93
C GLU A 415 -16.39 3.85 -11.77
N MET A 416 -15.87 3.75 -10.56
CA MET A 416 -16.46 4.54 -9.48
C MET A 416 -16.38 5.98 -9.97
N PRO A 417 -17.51 6.66 -10.18
CA PRO A 417 -17.49 8.00 -10.71
C PRO A 417 -16.57 8.86 -9.87
N ASP A 418 -15.73 9.68 -10.47
CA ASP A 418 -14.80 10.55 -9.73
C ASP A 418 -15.57 11.40 -8.72
N GLU A 419 -16.78 11.82 -9.05
CA GLU A 419 -17.71 12.51 -8.15
C GLU A 419 -17.91 11.79 -6.79
N TRP A 420 -17.80 10.46 -6.74
CA TRP A 420 -17.97 9.70 -5.50
C TRP A 420 -16.86 9.94 -4.49
N VAL A 421 -15.68 10.30 -4.96
CA VAL A 421 -14.51 10.56 -4.11
C VAL A 421 -14.12 12.02 -4.07
N GLU A 422 -14.62 12.84 -5.03
CA GLU A 422 -14.40 14.28 -5.08
C GLU A 422 -15.47 15.06 -4.29
N ASP A 423 -16.73 14.60 -4.31
CA ASP A 423 -17.82 15.16 -3.50
C ASP A 423 -18.21 14.18 -2.37
N PRO A 424 -17.82 14.46 -1.12
CA PRO A 424 -18.09 13.57 0.00
C PRO A 424 -19.59 13.29 0.24
N ASP A 425 -20.48 14.21 -0.14
CA ASP A 425 -21.91 14.06 0.11
C ASP A 425 -22.58 13.13 -0.91
N VAL A 426 -21.96 12.88 -2.05
CA VAL A 426 -22.47 11.98 -3.07
C VAL A 426 -22.35 10.51 -2.62
N PHE A 427 -21.24 10.11 -2.00
CA PHE A 427 -21.01 8.72 -1.61
C PHE A 427 -20.36 8.57 -0.23
N LEU A 428 -19.24 9.27 0.07
CA LEU A 428 -18.40 8.98 1.22
C LEU A 428 -19.13 9.13 2.56
N ARG A 429 -20.05 10.10 2.68
CA ARG A 429 -20.84 10.37 3.89
C ARG A 429 -22.17 9.63 3.95
N LYS A 430 -22.51 8.81 2.93
CA LYS A 430 -23.71 7.98 2.97
C LYS A 430 -23.57 6.87 4.02
N ASP A 431 -24.70 6.41 4.54
CA ASP A 431 -24.73 5.24 5.40
C ASP A 431 -24.30 3.97 4.63
N TYR A 432 -23.93 2.93 5.38
CA TYR A 432 -23.44 1.68 4.81
C TYR A 432 -24.40 1.03 3.82
N ASP A 433 -25.70 1.00 4.12
CA ASP A 433 -26.69 0.29 3.30
C ASP A 433 -26.87 1.01 1.95
N THR A 434 -26.86 2.34 1.96
CA THR A 434 -26.85 3.17 0.75
C THR A 434 -25.56 2.95 -0.05
N LYS A 435 -24.38 2.98 0.57
CA LYS A 435 -23.11 2.67 -0.10
C LYS A 435 -23.14 1.28 -0.72
N ALA A 436 -23.62 0.27 0.01
CA ALA A 436 -23.70 -1.10 -0.48
C ALA A 436 -24.67 -1.22 -1.69
N ALA A 437 -25.79 -0.52 -1.67
CA ALA A 437 -26.71 -0.48 -2.81
C ALA A 437 -26.07 0.18 -4.03
N MET A 438 -25.39 1.31 -3.86
CA MET A 438 -24.69 2.01 -4.93
C MET A 438 -23.57 1.12 -5.53
N VAL A 439 -22.77 0.45 -4.69
CA VAL A 439 -21.73 -0.50 -5.13
C VAL A 439 -22.31 -1.66 -5.91
N ARG A 440 -23.45 -2.22 -5.47
CA ARG A 440 -24.13 -3.30 -6.21
C ARG A 440 -24.63 -2.84 -7.58
N ALA A 441 -25.07 -1.60 -7.69
CA ALA A 441 -25.54 -1.02 -8.96
C ALA A 441 -24.42 -0.84 -10.00
N LEU A 442 -23.14 -0.78 -9.56
CA LEU A 442 -21.99 -0.72 -10.45
C LEU A 442 -21.59 -2.07 -11.06
N ARG A 443 -22.16 -3.18 -10.59
CA ARG A 443 -21.76 -4.51 -11.05
C ARG A 443 -22.28 -4.80 -12.45
N VAL A 444 -21.37 -5.24 -13.30
CA VAL A 444 -21.68 -5.81 -14.61
C VAL A 444 -21.67 -7.34 -14.56
N PRO A 445 -22.45 -8.03 -15.40
CA PRO A 445 -22.40 -9.48 -15.47
C PRO A 445 -21.00 -10.00 -15.81
N ILE A 446 -20.56 -11.03 -15.09
CA ILE A 446 -19.31 -11.72 -15.39
C ILE A 446 -19.49 -12.52 -16.69
N THR A 447 -18.62 -12.29 -17.67
CA THR A 447 -18.65 -13.01 -18.94
C THR A 447 -17.56 -14.10 -19.00
N PRO A 448 -17.71 -15.14 -19.82
CA PRO A 448 -16.68 -16.14 -20.04
C PRO A 448 -15.35 -15.52 -20.50
N ALA A 449 -15.40 -14.49 -21.33
CA ALA A 449 -14.21 -13.78 -21.81
C ALA A 449 -13.42 -13.17 -20.63
N MET A 450 -14.08 -12.47 -19.71
CA MET A 450 -13.44 -11.93 -18.50
C MET A 450 -12.73 -13.02 -17.69
N VAL A 451 -13.37 -14.18 -17.55
CA VAL A 451 -12.81 -15.31 -16.79
C VAL A 451 -11.58 -15.89 -17.50
N ILE A 452 -11.66 -16.10 -18.82
CA ILE A 452 -10.56 -16.61 -19.64
C ILE A 452 -9.35 -15.68 -19.56
N GLU A 453 -9.58 -14.39 -19.75
CA GLU A 453 -8.52 -13.39 -19.73
C GLU A 453 -7.83 -13.32 -18.36
N GLU A 454 -8.56 -13.46 -17.26
CA GLU A 454 -7.97 -13.50 -15.91
C GLU A 454 -7.29 -14.83 -15.60
N ILE A 455 -7.81 -15.96 -16.12
CA ILE A 455 -7.13 -17.26 -16.03
C ILE A 455 -5.78 -17.18 -16.72
N ASN A 456 -5.77 -16.72 -17.98
CA ASN A 456 -4.54 -16.63 -18.78
C ASN A 456 -3.53 -15.68 -18.14
N ARG A 457 -3.96 -14.48 -17.74
CA ARG A 457 -3.10 -13.50 -17.09
C ARG A 457 -2.45 -14.03 -15.82
N TYR A 458 -3.22 -14.72 -14.98
CA TYR A 458 -2.71 -15.32 -13.75
C TYR A 458 -1.78 -16.50 -14.04
N ALA A 459 -2.21 -17.41 -14.91
CA ALA A 459 -1.45 -18.61 -15.26
C ALA A 459 -0.14 -18.28 -15.98
N ASP A 460 -0.13 -17.34 -16.95
CA ASP A 460 1.09 -16.86 -17.60
C ASP A 460 2.13 -16.39 -16.58
N SER A 461 1.69 -15.65 -15.53
CA SER A 461 2.61 -15.23 -14.49
C SER A 461 3.18 -16.40 -13.68
N GLU A 462 2.38 -17.42 -13.36
CA GLU A 462 2.84 -18.61 -12.65
C GLU A 462 3.80 -19.46 -13.47
N PHE A 463 3.51 -19.67 -14.76
CA PHE A 463 4.41 -20.38 -15.68
C PHE A 463 5.75 -19.65 -15.83
N ARG A 464 5.73 -18.35 -16.05
CA ARG A 464 6.94 -17.51 -16.14
C ARG A 464 7.82 -17.63 -14.90
N TYR A 465 7.23 -17.69 -13.70
CA TYR A 465 7.97 -17.85 -12.46
C TYR A 465 8.46 -19.26 -12.24
N SER A 466 7.70 -20.27 -12.69
CA SER A 466 8.14 -21.66 -12.66
C SER A 466 9.40 -21.85 -13.48
N ASP A 467 9.40 -21.44 -14.73
CA ASP A 467 10.53 -21.58 -15.66
C ASP A 467 11.78 -20.85 -15.15
N LYS A 468 11.64 -19.58 -14.73
CA LYS A 468 12.76 -18.83 -14.14
C LYS A 468 13.30 -19.46 -12.86
N SER A 469 12.43 -20.05 -12.06
CA SER A 469 12.80 -20.76 -10.84
C SER A 469 13.64 -21.99 -11.15
N ASP A 470 13.22 -22.77 -12.13
CA ASP A 470 13.91 -23.99 -12.51
C ASP A 470 15.26 -23.66 -13.17
N GLU A 471 15.31 -22.64 -14.04
CA GLU A 471 16.57 -22.12 -14.60
C GLU A 471 17.51 -21.63 -13.51
N ALA A 472 17.03 -20.88 -12.52
CA ALA A 472 17.83 -20.41 -11.40
C ALA A 472 18.36 -21.56 -10.54
N ALA A 473 17.55 -22.60 -10.29
CA ALA A 473 17.95 -23.80 -9.56
C ALA A 473 19.03 -24.60 -10.33
N VAL A 474 18.85 -24.78 -11.62
CA VAL A 474 19.85 -25.44 -12.49
C VAL A 474 21.15 -24.63 -12.53
N ALA A 475 21.07 -23.30 -12.69
CA ALA A 475 22.24 -22.44 -12.68
C ALA A 475 22.98 -22.45 -11.33
N ALA A 476 22.26 -22.54 -10.21
CA ALA A 476 22.85 -22.68 -8.88
C ALA A 476 23.56 -24.04 -8.75
N MET A 477 22.95 -25.12 -9.17
CA MET A 477 23.53 -26.47 -9.16
C MET A 477 24.79 -26.55 -10.01
N VAL A 478 24.79 -25.94 -11.18
CA VAL A 478 25.99 -25.87 -12.07
C VAL A 478 27.10 -25.05 -11.39
N ARG A 479 26.78 -23.94 -10.72
CA ARG A 479 27.77 -23.16 -9.96
C ARG A 479 28.37 -23.97 -8.81
N ASP A 480 27.57 -24.71 -8.07
CA ASP A 480 28.05 -25.53 -6.94
C ASP A 480 28.91 -26.70 -7.41
N LEU A 481 28.57 -27.33 -8.52
CA LEU A 481 29.39 -28.35 -9.16
C LEU A 481 30.77 -27.78 -9.56
N ARG A 482 30.78 -26.62 -10.24
CA ARG A 482 32.03 -25.95 -10.61
C ARG A 482 32.90 -25.59 -9.42
N ARG A 483 32.29 -25.07 -8.34
CA ARG A 483 32.99 -24.76 -7.09
C ARG A 483 33.57 -26.02 -6.43
N SER A 484 32.80 -27.10 -6.43
CA SER A 484 33.27 -28.39 -5.89
C SER A 484 34.43 -28.96 -6.67
N GLU A 485 34.40 -28.90 -8.02
CA GLU A 485 35.50 -29.32 -8.87
C GLU A 485 36.75 -28.46 -8.66
N GLU A 486 36.60 -27.15 -8.60
CA GLU A 486 37.71 -26.23 -8.34
C GLU A 486 38.32 -26.46 -6.95
N ALA A 487 37.49 -26.67 -5.90
CA ALA A 487 37.96 -26.99 -4.57
C ALA A 487 38.75 -28.32 -4.54
N LYS A 488 38.26 -29.36 -5.27
CA LYS A 488 38.99 -30.63 -5.41
C LYS A 488 40.32 -30.46 -6.13
N ARG A 489 40.35 -29.63 -7.18
CA ARG A 489 41.55 -29.36 -7.96
C ARG A 489 42.60 -28.62 -7.08
N ARG A 490 42.22 -27.63 -6.33
CA ARG A 490 43.11 -26.91 -5.36
C ARG A 490 43.60 -27.82 -4.27
N PHE A 491 42.72 -28.61 -3.66
CA PHE A 491 43.09 -29.58 -2.63
C PHE A 491 44.12 -30.61 -3.10
N LEU A 492 43.95 -31.10 -4.34
CA LEU A 492 44.92 -32.05 -4.95
C LEU A 492 46.25 -31.36 -5.29
N ALA A 493 46.22 -30.09 -5.74
CA ALA A 493 47.45 -29.31 -6.00
C ALA A 493 48.25 -28.97 -4.72
N GLU A 494 47.60 -28.73 -3.58
CA GLU A 494 48.24 -28.50 -2.28
C GLU A 494 48.88 -29.75 -1.67
N ARG A 495 48.43 -30.97 -2.07
CA ARG A 495 48.96 -32.22 -1.52
C ARG A 495 50.25 -32.71 -2.23
N GLY A 496 50.66 -32.09 -3.38
CA GLY A 496 51.88 -32.43 -4.10
C GLY A 496 52.05 -33.93 -4.40
N PRO A 497 52.87 -34.33 -5.37
CA PRO A 497 53.12 -35.71 -5.58
C PRO A 497 53.81 -36.41 -4.40
#